data_8168be6867a16194b9ca0e65ffd8c26a
#
_entry.id   8168be6867a16194b9ca0e65ffd8c26a
#
_cell.length_a   1.000
_cell.length_b   1.000
_cell.length_c   1.000
_cell.angle_alpha   90.00
_cell.angle_beta   90.00
_cell.angle_gamma   90.00
#
_symmetry.space_group_name_H-M   'P 1'
#
loop_
_entity.id
_entity.type
_entity.pdbx_description
1 polymer ?
#
loop_
_entity_poly.entity_id
_entity_poly.type
_entity_poly.pdbx_seq_one_letter_code
_entity_poly.pdbx_strand_id
1 'polypeptide(L)'
;MHIEVRGLNKHFGEFHAVNDVSFDIAKGHLIGLLGPSGGGKTSVLRMLAGLEQPDDGEIRFHGELVNHLLPQERGIGFVFQNYALFKHMTVYDNIAFGLKVKKVAKSALKERVMELVELTGLSGFEKRYPHQLSGGQRQRVAFARALAPEPQLLLLDEPFAAIDAKIRQELRSWLRELIERVGITSIFVTHDQDEAIEVADEIMIMSHGRLEQKGTPWDIYKEPKTPFVASFIGESTMIDDVSELKGFEEAGSGSEMRALIRPEYIEVGEAHEFKMLSVTEEGVVHRLHFRGSEWMVEVEVGSHKLMTYRSLEKPALTPGQHVRVLVHRAYLFNNERSWMEENRLKVDPMPVII
;
A
#
# COMPACT_ATOMS: atom_id res chain seq x y z
N MET A 1 -7.60 19.36 10.68
CA MET A 1 -6.61 18.64 9.85
C MET A 1 -5.25 18.77 10.48
N HIS A 2 -4.39 17.75 10.38
CA HIS A 2 -3.02 17.80 10.90
C HIS A 2 -2.04 18.22 9.81
N ILE A 3 -2.22 17.69 8.60
CA ILE A 3 -1.42 18.01 7.41
C ILE A 3 -2.37 18.32 6.28
N GLU A 4 -2.11 19.39 5.57
CA GLU A 4 -2.84 19.81 4.38
C GLU A 4 -1.87 20.09 3.25
N VAL A 5 -2.13 19.50 2.09
CA VAL A 5 -1.37 19.70 0.85
C VAL A 5 -2.33 20.16 -0.22
N ARG A 6 -2.01 21.22 -0.93
CA ARG A 6 -2.85 21.81 -1.98
C ARG A 6 -2.02 22.11 -3.22
N GLY A 7 -2.44 21.55 -4.35
CA GLY A 7 -1.91 21.84 -5.67
C GLY A 7 -0.40 21.62 -5.80
N LEU A 8 0.16 20.60 -5.14
CA LEU A 8 1.60 20.39 -5.08
C LEU A 8 2.15 19.98 -6.44
N ASN A 9 3.14 20.73 -6.93
CA ASN A 9 3.79 20.49 -8.21
C ASN A 9 5.31 20.41 -8.07
N LYS A 10 5.94 19.50 -8.85
CA LYS A 10 7.40 19.38 -8.91
C LYS A 10 7.87 18.84 -10.25
N HIS A 11 8.81 19.57 -10.85
CA HIS A 11 9.51 19.19 -12.08
C HIS A 11 11.00 18.92 -11.82
N PHE A 12 11.55 17.96 -12.53
CA PHE A 12 12.98 17.72 -12.65
C PHE A 12 13.35 17.78 -14.14
N GLY A 13 13.78 18.95 -14.59
CA GLY A 13 13.91 19.23 -16.02
C GLY A 13 12.56 19.12 -16.73
N GLU A 14 12.46 18.29 -17.75
CA GLU A 14 11.18 18.02 -18.46
C GLU A 14 10.26 17.03 -17.75
N PHE A 15 10.76 16.32 -16.74
CA PHE A 15 9.98 15.30 -16.03
C PHE A 15 9.10 15.92 -14.95
N HIS A 16 7.77 15.79 -15.10
CA HIS A 16 6.79 16.25 -14.12
C HIS A 16 6.59 15.15 -13.05
N ALA A 17 7.37 15.23 -11.98
CA ALA A 17 7.42 14.22 -10.94
C ALA A 17 6.22 14.23 -9.99
N VAL A 18 5.64 15.42 -9.73
CA VAL A 18 4.42 15.60 -8.92
C VAL A 18 3.56 16.65 -9.62
N ASN A 19 2.30 16.29 -9.89
CA ASN A 19 1.39 17.03 -10.75
C ASN A 19 0.05 17.25 -10.04
N ASP A 20 -0.17 18.46 -9.54
CA ASP A 20 -1.41 18.91 -8.88
C ASP A 20 -1.90 17.96 -7.76
N VAL A 21 -0.99 17.59 -6.86
CA VAL A 21 -1.31 16.66 -5.76
C VAL A 21 -1.88 17.44 -4.58
N SER A 22 -3.10 17.04 -4.17
CA SER A 22 -3.81 17.63 -3.02
C SER A 22 -4.37 16.54 -2.13
N PHE A 23 -4.14 16.64 -0.81
CA PHE A 23 -4.67 15.71 0.20
C PHE A 23 -4.65 16.30 1.60
N ASP A 24 -5.39 15.65 2.51
CA ASP A 24 -5.43 15.97 3.93
C ASP A 24 -5.12 14.72 4.75
N ILE A 25 -4.43 14.87 5.89
CA ILE A 25 -4.17 13.80 6.84
C ILE A 25 -4.66 14.21 8.22
N ALA A 26 -5.41 13.33 8.87
CA ALA A 26 -5.85 13.50 10.24
C ALA A 26 -4.70 13.22 11.22
N LYS A 27 -4.79 13.77 12.43
CA LYS A 27 -3.80 13.52 13.49
C LYS A 27 -3.80 12.05 13.92
N GLY A 28 -2.63 11.47 14.07
CA GLY A 28 -2.43 10.11 14.57
C GLY A 28 -2.62 9.02 13.53
N HIS A 29 -2.97 9.36 12.27
CA HIS A 29 -3.12 8.37 11.20
C HIS A 29 -1.77 7.91 10.65
N LEU A 30 -1.69 6.65 10.32
CA LEU A 30 -0.59 6.03 9.57
C LEU A 30 -0.99 5.86 8.11
N ILE A 31 -0.36 6.62 7.23
CA ILE A 31 -0.68 6.69 5.81
C ILE A 31 0.34 5.92 4.99
N GLY A 32 -0.13 5.00 4.14
CA GLY A 32 0.66 4.34 3.12
C GLY A 32 0.65 5.10 1.80
N LEU A 33 1.80 5.60 1.36
CA LEU A 33 1.95 6.23 0.04
C LEU A 33 2.43 5.17 -0.95
N LEU A 34 1.49 4.62 -1.71
CA LEU A 34 1.66 3.43 -2.55
C LEU A 34 1.64 3.79 -4.04
N GLY A 35 2.31 3.03 -4.89
CA GLY A 35 2.30 3.20 -6.35
C GLY A 35 3.57 2.66 -7.02
N PRO A 36 3.62 2.65 -8.36
CA PRO A 36 4.77 2.16 -9.12
C PRO A 36 6.00 3.04 -8.92
N SER A 37 7.16 2.51 -9.28
CA SER A 37 8.41 3.27 -9.32
C SER A 37 8.27 4.47 -10.28
N GLY A 38 8.79 5.63 -9.88
CA GLY A 38 8.63 6.86 -10.66
C GLY A 38 7.27 7.55 -10.51
N GLY A 39 6.34 7.03 -9.67
CA GLY A 39 5.02 7.62 -9.44
C GLY A 39 5.00 8.93 -8.63
N GLY A 40 6.16 9.47 -8.20
CA GLY A 40 6.24 10.74 -7.47
C GLY A 40 6.24 10.62 -5.93
N LYS A 41 6.08 9.42 -5.38
CA LYS A 41 5.93 9.17 -3.93
C LYS A 41 7.06 9.75 -3.08
N THR A 42 8.31 9.39 -3.39
CA THR A 42 9.50 9.89 -2.66
C THR A 42 9.66 11.40 -2.81
N SER A 43 9.27 11.99 -3.96
CA SER A 43 9.28 13.44 -4.14
C SER A 43 8.28 14.13 -3.23
N VAL A 44 7.04 13.62 -3.12
CA VAL A 44 6.05 14.11 -2.15
C VAL A 44 6.59 14.01 -0.73
N LEU A 45 7.14 12.84 -0.35
CA LEU A 45 7.70 12.64 0.99
C LEU A 45 8.83 13.63 1.30
N ARG A 46 9.75 13.86 0.34
CA ARG A 46 10.85 14.81 0.49
C ARG A 46 10.39 16.26 0.55
N MET A 47 9.34 16.63 -0.20
CA MET A 47 8.75 17.97 -0.12
C MET A 47 8.07 18.21 1.24
N LEU A 48 7.37 17.23 1.79
CA LEU A 48 6.85 17.29 3.17
C LEU A 48 7.98 17.47 4.18
N ALA A 49 9.11 16.79 3.97
CA ALA A 49 10.28 16.91 4.82
C ALA A 49 11.03 18.25 4.69
N GLY A 50 10.79 19.02 3.64
CA GLY A 50 11.59 20.21 3.31
C GLY A 50 12.96 19.88 2.72
N LEU A 51 13.20 18.61 2.36
CA LEU A 51 14.42 18.15 1.67
C LEU A 51 14.40 18.49 0.18
N GLU A 52 13.20 18.73 -0.36
CA GLU A 52 12.95 19.19 -1.71
C GLU A 52 11.96 20.34 -1.65
N GLN A 53 12.15 21.37 -2.49
CA GLN A 53 11.21 22.48 -2.59
C GLN A 53 10.18 22.19 -3.69
N PRO A 54 8.87 22.36 -3.44
CA PRO A 54 7.88 22.33 -4.49
C PRO A 54 8.08 23.52 -5.43
N ASP A 55 7.71 23.34 -6.70
CA ASP A 55 7.73 24.44 -7.69
C ASP A 55 6.46 25.28 -7.56
N ASP A 56 5.34 24.65 -7.13
CA ASP A 56 4.08 25.31 -6.83
C ASP A 56 3.28 24.51 -5.79
N GLY A 57 2.26 25.12 -5.21
CA GLY A 57 1.39 24.53 -4.20
C GLY A 57 1.81 24.83 -2.77
N GLU A 58 0.98 24.40 -1.83
CA GLU A 58 1.11 24.69 -0.40
C GLU A 58 1.17 23.43 0.45
N ILE A 59 2.05 23.43 1.44
CA ILE A 59 2.13 22.44 2.50
C ILE A 59 1.88 23.15 3.83
N ARG A 60 0.86 22.71 4.57
CA ARG A 60 0.50 23.25 5.88
C ARG A 60 0.53 22.16 6.95
N PHE A 61 1.14 22.49 8.08
CA PHE A 61 1.09 21.67 9.30
C PHE A 61 0.29 22.44 10.34
N HIS A 62 -0.78 21.85 10.88
CA HIS A 62 -1.69 22.52 11.82
C HIS A 62 -2.23 23.88 11.31
N GLY A 63 -2.42 24.01 9.99
CA GLY A 63 -2.85 25.26 9.35
C GLY A 63 -1.73 26.26 9.05
N GLU A 64 -0.51 26.07 9.55
CA GLU A 64 0.64 26.92 9.29
C GLU A 64 1.37 26.51 8.01
N LEU A 65 1.66 27.45 7.12
CA LEU A 65 2.41 27.24 5.89
C LEU A 65 3.88 26.95 6.20
N VAL A 66 4.37 25.77 5.75
CA VAL A 66 5.74 25.31 6.06
C VAL A 66 6.69 25.28 4.85
N ASN A 67 6.25 25.73 3.67
CA ASN A 67 7.09 25.69 2.46
C ASN A 67 8.44 26.39 2.65
N HIS A 68 8.45 27.53 3.35
CA HIS A 68 9.64 28.35 3.59
C HIS A 68 10.55 27.84 4.71
N LEU A 69 10.08 26.87 5.50
CA LEU A 69 10.84 26.33 6.64
C LEU A 69 11.88 25.30 6.18
N LEU A 70 13.06 25.38 6.78
CA LEU A 70 14.10 24.36 6.62
C LEU A 70 13.67 23.02 7.28
N PRO A 71 14.22 21.87 6.84
CA PRO A 71 13.85 20.56 7.40
C PRO A 71 13.91 20.46 8.92
N GLN A 72 14.94 21.05 9.54
CA GLN A 72 15.13 21.04 11.00
C GLN A 72 14.10 21.90 11.76
N GLU A 73 13.41 22.81 11.08
CA GLU A 73 12.41 23.72 11.67
C GLU A 73 10.99 23.16 11.56
N ARG A 74 10.76 22.15 10.69
CA ARG A 74 9.44 21.55 10.46
C ARG A 74 8.97 20.61 11.58
N GLY A 75 9.84 20.27 12.55
CA GLY A 75 9.48 19.39 13.65
C GLY A 75 9.12 17.96 13.21
N ILE A 76 9.82 17.44 12.21
CA ILE A 76 9.57 16.11 11.63
C ILE A 76 10.68 15.12 12.04
N GLY A 77 10.32 13.83 12.08
CA GLY A 77 11.26 12.70 12.10
C GLY A 77 11.32 12.07 10.71
N PHE A 78 12.51 11.73 10.23
CA PHE A 78 12.71 11.10 8.93
C PHE A 78 13.52 9.80 9.04
N VAL A 79 13.01 8.72 8.48
CA VAL A 79 13.71 7.43 8.35
C VAL A 79 13.98 7.19 6.87
N PHE A 80 15.25 7.15 6.50
CA PHE A 80 15.71 6.89 5.14
C PHE A 80 15.72 5.40 4.82
N GLN A 81 15.55 5.02 3.57
CA GLN A 81 15.57 3.65 3.06
C GLN A 81 16.80 2.85 3.52
N ASN A 82 17.97 3.49 3.56
CA ASN A 82 19.23 2.87 4.02
C ASN A 82 19.52 3.12 5.50
N TYR A 83 18.48 3.54 6.26
CA TYR A 83 18.53 3.87 7.70
C TYR A 83 19.43 5.06 8.05
N ALA A 84 20.44 5.39 7.25
CA ALA A 84 21.38 6.49 7.40
C ALA A 84 21.95 6.61 8.85
N LEU A 85 22.29 5.47 9.48
CA LEU A 85 22.88 5.47 10.81
C LEU A 85 24.33 5.97 10.79
N PHE A 86 24.72 6.72 11.80
CA PHE A 86 26.10 7.14 12.00
C PHE A 86 26.95 5.93 12.40
N LYS A 87 27.75 5.41 11.48
CA LYS A 87 28.51 4.15 11.63
C LYS A 87 29.54 4.17 12.76
N HIS A 88 30.06 5.36 13.10
CA HIS A 88 31.02 5.61 14.16
C HIS A 88 30.41 5.91 15.55
N MET A 89 29.09 5.89 15.63
CA MET A 89 28.31 6.11 16.86
C MET A 89 27.66 4.82 17.33
N THR A 90 27.54 4.68 18.65
CA THR A 90 26.78 3.58 19.26
C THR A 90 25.29 3.72 19.00
N VAL A 91 24.47 2.72 19.36
CA VAL A 91 23.01 2.80 19.38
C VAL A 91 22.56 3.99 20.22
N TYR A 92 23.08 4.08 21.45
CA TYR A 92 22.78 5.21 22.35
C TYR A 92 23.09 6.56 21.70
N ASP A 93 24.26 6.72 21.12
CA ASP A 93 24.70 7.98 20.51
C ASP A 93 23.91 8.33 19.25
N ASN A 94 23.52 7.34 18.43
CA ASN A 94 22.63 7.56 17.29
C ASN A 94 21.28 8.12 17.75
N ILE A 95 20.65 7.52 18.77
CA ILE A 95 19.36 7.97 19.31
C ILE A 95 19.51 9.36 19.95
N ALA A 96 20.57 9.57 20.71
CA ALA A 96 20.84 10.83 21.40
C ALA A 96 21.19 12.00 20.47
N PHE A 97 21.52 11.75 19.21
CA PHE A 97 22.10 12.75 18.31
C PHE A 97 21.22 14.01 18.17
N GLY A 98 19.94 13.84 17.81
CA GLY A 98 19.00 14.95 17.66
C GLY A 98 18.79 15.75 18.96
N LEU A 99 18.76 15.06 20.10
CA LEU A 99 18.64 15.71 21.42
C LEU A 99 19.89 16.51 21.77
N LYS A 100 21.08 16.01 21.42
CA LYS A 100 22.36 16.76 21.61
C LYS A 100 22.38 18.04 20.75
N VAL A 101 21.91 17.97 19.49
CA VAL A 101 21.78 19.14 18.60
C VAL A 101 20.81 20.16 19.19
N LYS A 102 19.69 19.73 19.75
CA LYS A 102 18.72 20.59 20.45
C LYS A 102 19.20 21.06 21.81
N LYS A 103 20.40 20.68 22.25
CA LYS A 103 21.01 21.05 23.58
C LYS A 103 20.14 20.65 24.77
N VAL A 104 19.45 19.51 24.70
CA VAL A 104 18.65 18.98 25.80
C VAL A 104 19.57 18.65 27.00
N ALA A 105 19.11 18.92 28.22
CA ALA A 105 19.84 18.63 29.45
C ALA A 105 20.21 17.14 29.55
N LYS A 106 21.42 16.84 30.07
CA LYS A 106 21.97 15.45 30.09
C LYS A 106 21.06 14.44 30.79
N SER A 107 20.38 14.84 31.89
CA SER A 107 19.43 13.95 32.60
C SER A 107 18.23 13.58 31.73
N ALA A 108 17.54 14.57 31.18
CA ALA A 108 16.40 14.38 30.30
C ALA A 108 16.77 13.64 29.01
N LEU A 109 17.94 13.94 28.42
CA LEU A 109 18.48 13.22 27.27
C LEU A 109 18.67 11.73 27.58
N LYS A 110 19.27 11.39 28.72
CA LYS A 110 19.49 9.99 29.13
C LYS A 110 18.16 9.27 29.33
N GLU A 111 17.22 9.88 30.03
CA GLU A 111 15.89 9.36 30.31
C GLU A 111 15.16 9.06 28.98
N ARG A 112 15.10 10.05 28.08
CA ARG A 112 14.44 9.90 26.78
C ARG A 112 15.08 8.82 25.88
N VAL A 113 16.41 8.74 25.85
CA VAL A 113 17.09 7.69 25.08
C VAL A 113 16.79 6.32 25.65
N MET A 114 16.80 6.13 26.97
CA MET A 114 16.51 4.83 27.58
C MET A 114 15.05 4.42 27.39
N GLU A 115 14.11 5.34 27.49
CA GLU A 115 12.70 5.11 27.15
C GLU A 115 12.55 4.58 25.71
N LEU A 116 13.22 5.22 24.74
CA LEU A 116 13.16 4.80 23.33
C LEU A 116 13.87 3.46 23.08
N VAL A 117 14.97 3.19 23.78
CA VAL A 117 15.65 1.89 23.75
C VAL A 117 14.70 0.78 24.20
N GLU A 118 13.97 0.99 25.28
CA GLU A 118 12.96 0.05 25.78
C GLU A 118 11.78 -0.08 24.80
N LEU A 119 11.20 1.05 24.38
CA LEU A 119 10.06 1.12 23.47
C LEU A 119 10.32 0.39 22.13
N THR A 120 11.55 0.47 21.62
CA THR A 120 11.93 -0.15 20.34
C THR A 120 12.53 -1.55 20.49
N GLY A 121 12.59 -2.11 21.73
CA GLY A 121 13.14 -3.43 22.01
C GLY A 121 14.66 -3.52 21.76
N LEU A 122 15.38 -2.46 22.07
CA LEU A 122 16.85 -2.38 21.90
C LEU A 122 17.61 -2.47 23.23
N SER A 123 16.96 -2.87 24.33
CA SER A 123 17.57 -3.04 25.64
C SER A 123 18.75 -4.01 25.59
N GLY A 124 19.89 -3.61 26.11
CA GLY A 124 21.17 -4.36 26.07
C GLY A 124 21.99 -4.15 24.79
N PHE A 125 21.50 -3.33 23.83
CA PHE A 125 22.24 -3.00 22.62
C PHE A 125 22.82 -1.57 22.62
N GLU A 126 22.64 -0.82 23.68
CA GLU A 126 22.95 0.63 23.79
C GLU A 126 24.41 0.95 23.37
N LYS A 127 25.34 0.07 23.73
CA LYS A 127 26.78 0.23 23.46
C LYS A 127 27.24 -0.35 22.14
N ARG A 128 26.36 -1.05 21.39
CA ARG A 128 26.71 -1.64 20.09
C ARG A 128 26.77 -0.59 19.00
N TYR A 129 27.55 -0.87 17.98
CA TYR A 129 27.68 -0.08 16.77
C TYR A 129 26.77 -0.66 15.66
N PRO A 130 26.35 0.12 14.64
CA PRO A 130 25.48 -0.34 13.58
C PRO A 130 25.94 -1.61 12.84
N HIS A 131 27.24 -1.81 12.67
CA HIS A 131 27.80 -3.01 12.05
C HIS A 131 27.64 -4.30 12.88
N GLN A 132 27.30 -4.18 14.16
CA GLN A 132 27.09 -5.29 15.10
C GLN A 132 25.60 -5.66 15.23
N LEU A 133 24.72 -5.05 14.43
CA LEU A 133 23.27 -5.18 14.49
C LEU A 133 22.71 -5.90 13.26
N SER A 134 21.62 -6.64 13.44
CA SER A 134 20.81 -7.15 12.31
C SER A 134 20.14 -6.01 11.54
N GLY A 135 19.60 -6.30 10.33
CA GLY A 135 18.85 -5.33 9.53
C GLY A 135 17.70 -4.70 10.31
N GLY A 136 16.85 -5.54 10.92
CA GLY A 136 15.72 -5.07 11.73
C GLY A 136 16.15 -4.26 12.97
N GLN A 137 17.26 -4.65 13.62
CA GLN A 137 17.81 -3.86 14.74
C GLN A 137 18.32 -2.48 14.27
N ARG A 138 19.01 -2.41 13.14
CA ARG A 138 19.44 -1.11 12.55
C ARG A 138 18.24 -0.21 12.27
N GLN A 139 17.19 -0.79 11.73
CA GLN A 139 15.96 -0.07 11.45
C GLN A 139 15.31 0.48 12.74
N ARG A 140 15.16 -0.35 13.78
CA ARG A 140 14.64 0.09 15.09
C ARG A 140 15.45 1.24 15.69
N VAL A 141 16.78 1.22 15.51
CA VAL A 141 17.64 2.37 15.92
C VAL A 141 17.30 3.63 15.11
N ALA A 142 17.07 3.51 13.80
CA ALA A 142 16.68 4.65 12.96
C ALA A 142 15.33 5.24 13.38
N PHE A 143 14.35 4.39 13.72
CA PHE A 143 13.07 4.83 14.28
C PHE A 143 13.24 5.53 15.62
N ALA A 144 13.97 4.93 16.57
CA ALA A 144 14.25 5.54 17.86
C ALA A 144 14.92 6.91 17.71
N ARG A 145 15.91 7.02 16.80
CA ARG A 145 16.58 8.29 16.50
C ARG A 145 15.62 9.34 15.94
N ALA A 146 14.71 8.94 15.02
CA ALA A 146 13.73 9.84 14.42
C ALA A 146 12.68 10.31 15.45
N LEU A 147 12.30 9.47 16.40
CA LEU A 147 11.33 9.77 17.46
C LEU A 147 11.94 10.54 18.64
N ALA A 148 13.27 10.51 18.82
CA ALA A 148 13.93 11.12 19.99
C ALA A 148 13.63 12.63 20.16
N PRO A 149 13.63 13.45 19.10
CA PRO A 149 13.32 14.88 19.21
C PRO A 149 11.84 15.21 19.41
N GLU A 150 10.96 14.22 19.60
CA GLU A 150 9.50 14.36 19.72
C GLU A 150 8.88 15.08 18.49
N PRO A 151 8.99 14.47 17.31
CA PRO A 151 8.44 15.07 16.11
C PRO A 151 6.90 15.05 16.11
N GLN A 152 6.30 16.00 15.39
CA GLN A 152 4.86 16.01 15.15
C GLN A 152 4.42 15.12 13.97
N LEU A 153 5.36 14.77 13.09
CA LEU A 153 5.16 13.95 11.90
C LEU A 153 6.35 13.03 11.70
N LEU A 154 6.10 11.75 11.41
CA LEU A 154 7.13 10.77 11.08
C LEU A 154 7.01 10.39 9.59
N LEU A 155 8.09 10.54 8.85
CA LEU A 155 8.20 10.23 7.44
C LEU A 155 9.16 9.06 7.23
N LEU A 156 8.71 8.03 6.49
CA LEU A 156 9.44 6.78 6.31
C LEU A 156 9.58 6.49 4.80
N ASP A 157 10.80 6.50 4.32
CA ASP A 157 11.11 6.21 2.91
C ASP A 157 11.46 4.73 2.75
N GLU A 158 10.53 3.93 2.20
CA GLU A 158 10.63 2.47 2.01
C GLU A 158 11.15 1.72 3.25
N PRO A 159 10.45 1.81 4.40
CA PRO A 159 10.96 1.29 5.66
C PRO A 159 11.19 -0.23 5.68
N PHE A 160 10.56 -1.00 4.79
CA PHE A 160 10.64 -2.45 4.75
C PHE A 160 11.54 -2.99 3.61
N ALA A 161 12.16 -2.10 2.82
CA ALA A 161 13.08 -2.50 1.78
C ALA A 161 14.35 -3.16 2.36
N ALA A 162 14.97 -4.05 1.59
CA ALA A 162 16.23 -4.73 1.93
C ALA A 162 16.21 -5.63 3.20
N ILE A 163 15.03 -6.17 3.55
CA ILE A 163 14.84 -7.12 4.65
C ILE A 163 14.24 -8.41 4.09
N ASP A 164 14.66 -9.57 4.65
CA ASP A 164 14.09 -10.86 4.27
C ASP A 164 12.58 -10.95 4.65
N ALA A 165 11.84 -11.82 3.94
CA ALA A 165 10.38 -11.87 4.01
C ALA A 165 9.84 -12.14 5.43
N LYS A 166 10.51 -13.01 6.20
CA LYS A 166 10.06 -13.37 7.56
C LYS A 166 10.23 -12.19 8.53
N ILE A 167 11.40 -11.56 8.52
CA ILE A 167 11.67 -10.39 9.36
C ILE A 167 10.81 -9.20 8.92
N ARG A 168 10.48 -9.08 7.64
CA ARG A 168 9.61 -8.03 7.11
C ARG A 168 8.22 -8.08 7.73
N GLN A 169 7.60 -9.27 7.83
CA GLN A 169 6.28 -9.43 8.45
C GLN A 169 6.29 -9.05 9.95
N GLU A 170 7.30 -9.53 10.70
CA GLU A 170 7.46 -9.14 12.12
C GLU A 170 7.63 -7.62 12.28
N LEU A 171 8.31 -6.99 11.33
CA LEU A 171 8.58 -5.57 11.39
C LEU A 171 7.37 -4.71 11.02
N ARG A 172 6.48 -5.19 10.11
CA ARG A 172 5.20 -4.53 9.79
C ARG A 172 4.32 -4.46 11.04
N SER A 173 4.10 -5.60 11.71
CA SER A 173 3.32 -5.65 12.95
C SER A 173 3.94 -4.78 14.04
N TRP A 174 5.27 -4.85 14.24
CA TRP A 174 5.97 -4.02 15.19
C TRP A 174 5.83 -2.52 14.91
N LEU A 175 5.94 -2.11 13.63
CA LEU A 175 5.78 -0.69 13.26
C LEU A 175 4.37 -0.21 13.56
N ARG A 176 3.34 -0.99 13.21
CA ARG A 176 1.95 -0.67 13.50
C ARG A 176 1.74 -0.44 15.00
N GLU A 177 2.17 -1.39 15.84
CA GLU A 177 2.09 -1.28 17.29
C GLU A 177 2.84 -0.07 17.84
N LEU A 178 4.05 0.21 17.32
CA LEU A 178 4.85 1.36 17.73
C LEU A 178 4.12 2.67 17.46
N ILE A 179 3.59 2.86 16.24
CA ILE A 179 2.89 4.08 15.84
C ILE A 179 1.61 4.27 16.66
N GLU A 180 0.82 3.21 16.87
CA GLU A 180 -0.36 3.24 17.73
C GLU A 180 -0.02 3.64 19.18
N ARG A 181 1.04 3.06 19.75
CA ARG A 181 1.49 3.37 21.12
C ARG A 181 1.96 4.81 21.27
N VAL A 182 2.68 5.33 20.26
CA VAL A 182 3.20 6.72 20.29
C VAL A 182 2.12 7.73 19.92
N GLY A 183 1.12 7.34 19.13
CA GLY A 183 0.04 8.22 18.64
C GLY A 183 0.50 9.30 17.66
N ILE A 184 1.63 9.07 16.95
CA ILE A 184 2.21 10.03 16.03
C ILE A 184 1.63 9.87 14.61
N THR A 185 1.32 10.98 13.96
CA THR A 185 0.97 10.98 12.53
C THR A 185 2.18 10.52 11.72
N SER A 186 1.96 9.56 10.81
CA SER A 186 3.07 8.95 10.07
C SER A 186 2.70 8.75 8.61
N ILE A 187 3.70 8.88 7.73
CA ILE A 187 3.57 8.56 6.30
C ILE A 187 4.72 7.64 5.93
N PHE A 188 4.43 6.51 5.32
CA PHE A 188 5.46 5.64 4.75
C PHE A 188 5.26 5.46 3.25
N VAL A 189 6.36 5.43 2.52
CA VAL A 189 6.39 5.11 1.08
C VAL A 189 6.64 3.63 0.92
N THR A 190 5.89 3.00 0.03
CA THR A 190 6.12 1.63 -0.40
C THR A 190 5.70 1.42 -1.86
N HIS A 191 6.21 0.39 -2.49
CA HIS A 191 5.73 -0.15 -3.76
C HIS A 191 5.06 -1.53 -3.58
N ASP A 192 5.06 -2.07 -2.37
CA ASP A 192 4.47 -3.35 -1.99
C ASP A 192 3.04 -3.11 -1.46
N GLN A 193 2.06 -3.77 -2.10
CA GLN A 193 0.65 -3.62 -1.75
C GLN A 193 0.35 -4.22 -0.38
N ASP A 194 0.95 -5.37 -0.06
CA ASP A 194 0.72 -6.07 1.21
C ASP A 194 1.18 -5.20 2.37
N GLU A 195 2.32 -4.49 2.21
CA GLU A 195 2.79 -3.54 3.22
C GLU A 195 1.79 -2.42 3.48
N ALA A 196 1.24 -1.84 2.41
CA ALA A 196 0.26 -0.77 2.54
C ALA A 196 -1.05 -1.26 3.17
N ILE A 197 -1.55 -2.43 2.74
CA ILE A 197 -2.82 -3.01 3.21
C ILE A 197 -2.73 -3.43 4.69
N GLU A 198 -1.62 -4.06 5.10
CA GLU A 198 -1.47 -4.56 6.48
C GLU A 198 -1.19 -3.45 7.50
N VAL A 199 -0.49 -2.38 7.08
CA VAL A 199 0.09 -1.41 8.03
C VAL A 199 -0.69 -0.11 8.09
N ALA A 200 -1.23 0.39 6.96
CA ALA A 200 -1.83 1.71 6.89
C ALA A 200 -3.28 1.79 7.41
N ASP A 201 -3.64 2.93 8.00
CA ASP A 201 -5.04 3.30 8.27
C ASP A 201 -5.73 3.77 6.99
N GLU A 202 -5.02 4.53 6.17
CA GLU A 202 -5.43 4.98 4.84
C GLU A 202 -4.27 4.82 3.86
N ILE A 203 -4.59 4.53 2.61
CA ILE A 203 -3.64 4.43 1.51
C ILE A 203 -3.88 5.59 0.54
N MET A 204 -2.80 6.21 0.08
CA MET A 204 -2.77 7.14 -1.03
C MET A 204 -2.07 6.47 -2.22
N ILE A 205 -2.79 6.23 -3.30
CA ILE A 205 -2.24 5.62 -4.51
C ILE A 205 -1.79 6.72 -5.45
N MET A 206 -0.51 6.69 -5.81
CA MET A 206 0.08 7.62 -6.76
C MET A 206 0.50 6.94 -8.06
N SER A 207 0.22 7.58 -9.18
CA SER A 207 0.66 7.17 -10.50
C SER A 207 0.97 8.39 -11.36
N HIS A 208 2.04 8.34 -12.16
CA HIS A 208 2.43 9.42 -13.07
C HIS A 208 2.42 10.82 -12.41
N GLY A 209 2.88 10.90 -11.17
CA GLY A 209 2.94 12.15 -10.39
C GLY A 209 1.60 12.62 -9.83
N ARG A 210 0.50 11.89 -10.02
CA ARG A 210 -0.85 12.25 -9.57
C ARG A 210 -1.34 11.35 -8.44
N LEU A 211 -2.21 11.90 -7.60
CA LEU A 211 -2.96 11.13 -6.62
C LEU A 211 -4.20 10.52 -7.30
N GLU A 212 -4.20 9.21 -7.51
CA GLU A 212 -5.29 8.47 -8.15
C GLU A 212 -6.48 8.27 -7.21
N GLN A 213 -6.18 7.84 -5.98
CA GLN A 213 -7.20 7.60 -4.95
C GLN A 213 -6.59 7.65 -3.55
N LYS A 214 -7.40 8.11 -2.59
CA LYS A 214 -7.16 8.01 -1.16
C LYS A 214 -8.35 7.35 -0.48
N GLY A 215 -8.11 6.45 0.47
CA GLY A 215 -9.14 5.77 1.26
C GLY A 215 -8.55 4.73 2.19
N THR A 216 -9.40 4.03 2.96
CA THR A 216 -8.96 2.85 3.70
C THR A 216 -8.54 1.74 2.73
N PRO A 217 -7.70 0.76 3.16
CA PRO A 217 -7.36 -0.39 2.33
C PRO A 217 -8.60 -1.10 1.75
N TRP A 218 -9.64 -1.23 2.57
CA TRP A 218 -10.93 -1.84 2.17
C TRP A 218 -11.65 -1.04 1.09
N ASP A 219 -11.77 0.29 1.25
CA ASP A 219 -12.47 1.14 0.29
C ASP A 219 -11.76 1.14 -1.08
N ILE A 220 -10.42 1.21 -1.05
CA ILE A 220 -9.60 1.17 -2.28
C ILE A 220 -9.76 -0.16 -3.02
N TYR A 221 -9.78 -1.27 -2.27
CA TYR A 221 -9.96 -2.60 -2.85
C TYR A 221 -11.37 -2.80 -3.40
N LYS A 222 -12.39 -2.41 -2.62
CA LYS A 222 -13.80 -2.64 -2.94
C LYS A 222 -14.36 -1.66 -3.97
N GLU A 223 -13.91 -0.40 -3.92
CA GLU A 223 -14.45 0.70 -4.73
C GLU A 223 -13.32 1.47 -5.44
N PRO A 224 -12.55 0.81 -6.34
CA PRO A 224 -11.50 1.49 -7.10
C PRO A 224 -12.11 2.56 -8.01
N LYS A 225 -11.56 3.79 -7.96
CA LYS A 225 -12.09 4.94 -8.70
C LYS A 225 -11.61 5.00 -10.15
N THR A 226 -10.46 4.37 -10.44
CA THR A 226 -9.88 4.37 -11.78
C THR A 226 -9.49 2.96 -12.21
N PRO A 227 -9.42 2.67 -13.52
CA PRO A 227 -8.91 1.39 -14.02
C PRO A 227 -7.50 1.08 -13.51
N PHE A 228 -6.68 2.13 -13.36
CA PHE A 228 -5.34 1.97 -12.79
C PHE A 228 -5.39 1.42 -11.36
N VAL A 229 -6.17 2.04 -10.47
CA VAL A 229 -6.30 1.58 -9.08
C VAL A 229 -6.83 0.15 -9.03
N ALA A 230 -7.85 -0.16 -9.84
CA ALA A 230 -8.46 -1.49 -9.89
C ALA A 230 -7.47 -2.58 -10.31
N SER A 231 -6.63 -2.30 -11.31
CA SER A 231 -5.61 -3.24 -11.80
C SER A 231 -4.35 -3.26 -10.94
N PHE A 232 -4.08 -2.17 -10.23
CA PHE A 232 -2.89 -2.05 -9.41
C PHE A 232 -3.05 -2.71 -8.04
N ILE A 233 -4.25 -2.73 -7.46
CA ILE A 233 -4.53 -3.33 -6.14
C ILE A 233 -5.14 -4.72 -6.31
N GLY A 234 -4.43 -5.73 -5.79
CA GLY A 234 -4.84 -7.13 -5.87
C GLY A 234 -4.65 -7.74 -7.26
N GLU A 235 -4.93 -9.03 -7.35
CA GLU A 235 -4.91 -9.75 -8.62
C GLU A 235 -6.23 -9.51 -9.38
N SER A 236 -6.15 -9.36 -10.70
CA SER A 236 -7.33 -9.10 -11.54
C SER A 236 -7.08 -9.42 -13.01
N THR A 237 -8.15 -9.69 -13.74
CA THR A 237 -8.13 -9.83 -15.19
C THR A 237 -8.87 -8.67 -15.82
N MET A 238 -8.23 -7.95 -16.75
CA MET A 238 -8.87 -6.91 -17.54
C MET A 238 -9.48 -7.51 -18.80
N ILE A 239 -10.72 -7.13 -19.11
CA ILE A 239 -11.46 -7.54 -20.28
C ILE A 239 -11.93 -6.28 -21.02
N ASP A 240 -11.64 -6.23 -22.33
CA ASP A 240 -12.01 -5.09 -23.18
C ASP A 240 -13.50 -5.10 -23.56
N ASP A 241 -14.14 -6.27 -23.62
CA ASP A 241 -15.57 -6.41 -23.88
C ASP A 241 -16.21 -7.44 -22.94
N VAL A 242 -16.86 -6.95 -21.90
CA VAL A 242 -17.54 -7.81 -20.92
C VAL A 242 -18.85 -8.40 -21.46
N SER A 243 -19.41 -7.88 -22.53
CA SER A 243 -20.66 -8.39 -23.12
C SER A 243 -20.51 -9.80 -23.72
N GLU A 244 -19.27 -10.23 -23.98
CA GLU A 244 -18.96 -11.61 -24.37
C GLU A 244 -19.16 -12.60 -23.21
N LEU A 245 -19.23 -12.12 -21.95
CA LEU A 245 -19.46 -12.97 -20.78
C LEU A 245 -20.94 -13.07 -20.45
N LYS A 246 -21.37 -14.29 -20.18
CA LYS A 246 -22.76 -14.64 -19.89
C LYS A 246 -23.28 -13.91 -18.66
N GLY A 247 -24.42 -13.22 -18.83
CA GLY A 247 -25.05 -12.39 -17.80
C GLY A 247 -24.58 -10.95 -17.77
N PHE A 248 -23.68 -10.57 -18.68
CA PHE A 248 -23.20 -9.19 -18.87
C PHE A 248 -23.49 -8.63 -20.27
N GLU A 249 -24.29 -9.34 -21.09
CA GLU A 249 -24.56 -8.98 -22.48
C GLU A 249 -25.11 -7.55 -22.66
N GLU A 250 -25.85 -7.05 -21.68
CA GLU A 250 -26.39 -5.69 -21.70
C GLU A 250 -25.48 -4.65 -21.03
N ALA A 251 -24.45 -5.09 -20.31
CA ALA A 251 -23.56 -4.22 -19.55
C ALA A 251 -22.52 -3.49 -20.41
N GLY A 252 -22.25 -4.01 -21.62
CA GLY A 252 -21.13 -3.61 -22.45
C GLY A 252 -21.47 -2.96 -23.81
N SER A 253 -22.67 -2.41 -24.02
CA SER A 253 -23.08 -1.90 -25.35
C SER A 253 -22.45 -0.57 -25.79
N GLY A 254 -21.23 -0.23 -25.32
CA GLY A 254 -20.49 0.98 -25.73
C GLY A 254 -19.02 0.69 -26.01
N SER A 255 -18.49 1.23 -27.11
CA SER A 255 -17.14 0.98 -27.65
C SER A 255 -15.94 1.44 -26.79
N GLU A 256 -16.16 1.89 -25.56
CA GLU A 256 -15.12 2.39 -24.65
C GLU A 256 -15.22 1.77 -23.24
N MET A 257 -15.98 0.68 -23.08
CA MET A 257 -16.16 0.05 -21.78
C MET A 257 -15.14 -1.05 -21.57
N ARG A 258 -14.45 -1.00 -20.43
CA ARG A 258 -13.56 -2.07 -19.96
C ARG A 258 -14.11 -2.67 -18.69
N ALA A 259 -13.88 -3.94 -18.50
CA ALA A 259 -14.22 -4.65 -17.28
C ALA A 259 -12.96 -5.17 -16.60
N LEU A 260 -12.98 -5.17 -15.26
CA LEU A 260 -11.98 -5.83 -14.44
C LEU A 260 -12.67 -6.85 -13.56
N ILE A 261 -12.19 -8.07 -13.60
CA ILE A 261 -12.72 -9.18 -12.82
C ILE A 261 -11.65 -9.66 -11.86
N ARG A 262 -12.00 -9.73 -10.58
CA ARG A 262 -11.13 -10.26 -9.55
C ARG A 262 -11.30 -11.78 -9.43
N PRO A 263 -10.24 -12.52 -9.06
CA PRO A 263 -10.30 -13.97 -8.91
C PRO A 263 -11.41 -14.46 -7.99
N GLU A 264 -11.67 -13.76 -6.90
CA GLU A 264 -12.73 -14.09 -5.93
C GLU A 264 -14.15 -13.87 -6.44
N TYR A 265 -14.30 -13.19 -7.58
CA TYR A 265 -15.61 -12.99 -8.23
C TYR A 265 -15.94 -14.07 -9.27
N ILE A 266 -15.08 -15.06 -9.41
CA ILE A 266 -15.21 -16.14 -10.37
C ILE A 266 -15.27 -17.46 -9.61
N GLU A 267 -16.29 -18.26 -9.92
CA GLU A 267 -16.39 -19.65 -9.46
C GLU A 267 -16.02 -20.60 -10.62
N VAL A 268 -15.14 -21.58 -10.34
CA VAL A 268 -14.72 -22.61 -11.31
C VAL A 268 -14.92 -24.00 -10.69
N GLY A 269 -15.43 -24.93 -11.51
CA GLY A 269 -15.64 -26.30 -11.04
C GLY A 269 -16.18 -27.23 -12.12
N GLU A 270 -16.41 -28.46 -11.72
CA GLU A 270 -17.08 -29.45 -12.57
C GLU A 270 -18.59 -29.17 -12.65
N ALA A 271 -19.26 -29.68 -13.70
CA ALA A 271 -20.67 -29.41 -13.93
C ALA A 271 -21.58 -29.77 -12.74
N HIS A 272 -21.25 -30.81 -12.00
CA HIS A 272 -22.03 -31.26 -10.85
C HIS A 272 -21.91 -30.34 -9.62
N GLU A 273 -20.93 -29.45 -9.59
CA GLU A 273 -20.72 -28.50 -8.50
C GLU A 273 -21.65 -27.28 -8.59
N PHE A 274 -22.27 -27.04 -9.75
CA PHE A 274 -23.14 -25.89 -9.97
C PHE A 274 -24.61 -26.32 -9.92
N LYS A 275 -25.44 -25.55 -9.23
CA LYS A 275 -26.88 -25.78 -9.16
C LYS A 275 -27.59 -25.52 -10.48
N MET A 276 -27.10 -24.56 -11.26
CA MET A 276 -27.68 -24.16 -12.54
C MET A 276 -26.59 -24.01 -13.60
N LEU A 277 -26.52 -24.96 -14.52
CA LEU A 277 -25.56 -24.91 -15.63
C LEU A 277 -25.90 -23.84 -16.67
N SER A 278 -27.17 -23.42 -16.73
CA SER A 278 -27.62 -22.39 -17.69
C SER A 278 -26.96 -21.03 -17.47
N VAL A 279 -26.49 -20.74 -16.24
CA VAL A 279 -25.85 -19.47 -15.89
C VAL A 279 -24.31 -19.52 -15.99
N THR A 280 -23.75 -20.69 -16.21
CA THR A 280 -22.30 -20.89 -16.31
C THR A 280 -21.85 -20.91 -17.76
N GLU A 281 -20.57 -20.64 -17.99
CA GLU A 281 -19.88 -20.79 -19.27
C GLU A 281 -19.04 -22.06 -19.29
N GLU A 282 -18.69 -22.52 -20.47
CA GLU A 282 -17.71 -23.57 -20.67
C GLU A 282 -16.31 -22.97 -20.67
N GLY A 283 -15.43 -23.57 -19.92
CA GLY A 283 -14.02 -23.17 -19.87
C GLY A 283 -13.09 -24.38 -19.93
N VAL A 284 -11.83 -24.12 -20.23
CA VAL A 284 -10.76 -25.12 -20.21
C VAL A 284 -9.67 -24.65 -19.26
N VAL A 285 -9.29 -25.49 -18.32
CA VAL A 285 -8.19 -25.18 -17.39
C VAL A 285 -6.89 -25.10 -18.15
N HIS A 286 -6.23 -23.95 -18.09
CA HIS A 286 -4.93 -23.73 -18.73
C HIS A 286 -3.78 -24.07 -17.79
N ARG A 287 -3.84 -23.56 -16.54
CA ARG A 287 -2.84 -23.79 -15.49
C ARG A 287 -3.48 -23.89 -14.11
N LEU A 288 -2.78 -24.59 -13.25
CA LEU A 288 -3.12 -24.68 -11.83
C LEU A 288 -1.86 -24.39 -11.00
N HIS A 289 -1.94 -23.44 -10.07
CA HIS A 289 -0.86 -23.08 -9.18
C HIS A 289 -1.28 -23.22 -7.72
N PHE A 290 -0.49 -23.95 -6.94
CA PHE A 290 -0.68 -24.02 -5.50
C PHE A 290 -0.17 -22.75 -4.81
N ARG A 291 -1.03 -22.06 -4.06
CA ARG A 291 -0.71 -20.81 -3.36
C ARG A 291 -0.59 -20.98 -1.84
N GLY A 292 -0.53 -22.21 -1.33
CA GLY A 292 -0.45 -22.52 0.10
C GLY A 292 -1.83 -22.73 0.72
N SER A 293 -2.71 -21.77 0.70
CA SER A 293 -4.07 -21.85 1.26
C SER A 293 -5.14 -22.24 0.24
N GLU A 294 -4.85 -22.13 -1.06
CA GLU A 294 -5.81 -22.33 -2.16
C GLU A 294 -5.10 -22.66 -3.47
N TRP A 295 -5.89 -23.09 -4.45
CA TRP A 295 -5.45 -23.20 -5.83
C TRP A 295 -5.77 -21.92 -6.59
N MET A 296 -4.79 -21.38 -7.31
CA MET A 296 -4.99 -20.39 -8.35
C MET A 296 -5.19 -21.14 -9.68
N VAL A 297 -6.33 -20.94 -10.31
CA VAL A 297 -6.71 -21.57 -11.58
C VAL A 297 -6.73 -20.53 -12.67
N GLU A 298 -5.93 -20.74 -13.73
CA GLU A 298 -6.04 -20.01 -14.99
C GLU A 298 -6.96 -20.81 -15.90
N VAL A 299 -8.10 -20.23 -16.28
CA VAL A 299 -9.13 -20.85 -17.11
C VAL A 299 -9.40 -20.01 -18.35
N GLU A 300 -9.51 -20.66 -19.50
CA GLU A 300 -9.88 -20.04 -20.77
C GLU A 300 -11.38 -20.18 -20.99
N VAL A 301 -12.06 -19.05 -21.19
CA VAL A 301 -13.50 -18.94 -21.44
C VAL A 301 -13.68 -18.11 -22.71
N GLY A 302 -14.14 -18.73 -23.80
CA GLY A 302 -14.18 -18.06 -25.08
C GLY A 302 -12.82 -17.52 -25.51
N SER A 303 -12.72 -16.20 -25.69
CA SER A 303 -11.49 -15.48 -26.03
C SER A 303 -10.69 -15.03 -24.80
N HIS A 304 -11.22 -15.20 -23.58
CA HIS A 304 -10.69 -14.61 -22.36
C HIS A 304 -9.95 -15.64 -21.50
N LYS A 305 -8.83 -15.19 -20.91
CA LYS A 305 -8.10 -15.92 -19.86
C LYS A 305 -8.43 -15.30 -18.52
N LEU A 306 -9.14 -16.05 -17.69
CA LEU A 306 -9.56 -15.64 -16.35
C LEU A 306 -8.71 -16.32 -15.29
N MET A 307 -8.46 -15.60 -14.21
CA MET A 307 -7.81 -16.15 -13.00
C MET A 307 -8.84 -16.24 -11.89
N THR A 308 -8.89 -17.37 -11.19
CA THR A 308 -9.83 -17.60 -10.10
C THR A 308 -9.21 -18.45 -9.00
N TYR A 309 -9.78 -18.36 -7.80
CA TYR A 309 -9.41 -19.21 -6.67
C TYR A 309 -10.29 -20.45 -6.57
N ARG A 310 -9.67 -21.55 -6.12
CA ARG A 310 -10.38 -22.79 -5.81
C ARG A 310 -9.89 -23.34 -4.49
N SER A 311 -10.83 -23.66 -3.60
CA SER A 311 -10.57 -24.22 -2.29
C SER A 311 -9.80 -25.55 -2.36
N LEU A 312 -8.88 -25.79 -1.42
CA LEU A 312 -8.18 -27.06 -1.25
C LEU A 312 -9.10 -28.20 -0.81
N GLU A 313 -10.29 -27.91 -0.29
CA GLU A 313 -11.29 -28.91 0.09
C GLU A 313 -11.96 -29.56 -1.12
N LYS A 314 -11.92 -28.88 -2.29
CA LYS A 314 -12.42 -29.41 -3.56
C LYS A 314 -11.31 -30.17 -4.30
N PRO A 315 -11.66 -31.21 -5.10
CA PRO A 315 -10.68 -31.91 -5.93
C PRO A 315 -9.90 -30.92 -6.81
N ALA A 316 -8.58 -31.13 -6.91
CA ALA A 316 -7.74 -30.33 -7.79
C ALA A 316 -8.13 -30.56 -9.26
N LEU A 317 -8.25 -29.47 -10.01
CA LEU A 317 -8.46 -29.53 -11.44
C LEU A 317 -7.12 -29.85 -12.16
N THR A 318 -7.21 -30.30 -13.38
CA THR A 318 -6.00 -30.62 -14.19
C THR A 318 -5.95 -29.75 -15.45
N PRO A 319 -4.76 -29.36 -15.91
CA PRO A 319 -4.62 -28.65 -17.19
C PRO A 319 -5.26 -29.45 -18.33
N GLY A 320 -6.02 -28.76 -19.19
CA GLY A 320 -6.81 -29.35 -20.28
C GLY A 320 -8.19 -29.86 -19.86
N GLN A 321 -8.53 -29.84 -18.56
CA GLN A 321 -9.84 -30.25 -18.07
C GLN A 321 -10.92 -29.24 -18.49
N HIS A 322 -12.03 -29.74 -19.01
CA HIS A 322 -13.24 -28.95 -19.25
C HIS A 322 -13.96 -28.68 -17.93
N VAL A 323 -14.29 -27.43 -17.70
CA VAL A 323 -14.92 -26.94 -16.47
C VAL A 323 -16.07 -26.02 -16.77
N ARG A 324 -16.86 -25.71 -15.75
CA ARG A 324 -17.84 -24.64 -15.75
C ARG A 324 -17.29 -23.42 -14.99
N VAL A 325 -17.57 -22.24 -15.50
CA VAL A 325 -17.13 -20.97 -14.96
C VAL A 325 -18.34 -20.07 -14.79
N LEU A 326 -18.44 -19.41 -13.63
CA LEU A 326 -19.45 -18.40 -13.34
C LEU A 326 -18.75 -17.14 -12.85
N VAL A 327 -18.89 -16.06 -13.61
CA VAL A 327 -18.48 -14.73 -13.18
C VAL A 327 -19.66 -14.10 -12.43
N HIS A 328 -19.49 -13.82 -11.14
CA HIS A 328 -20.55 -13.29 -10.28
C HIS A 328 -20.72 -11.77 -10.43
N ARG A 329 -19.63 -11.04 -10.64
CA ARG A 329 -19.60 -9.59 -10.79
C ARG A 329 -18.31 -9.12 -11.44
N ALA A 330 -18.35 -7.90 -11.98
CA ALA A 330 -17.20 -7.24 -12.58
C ALA A 330 -17.20 -5.75 -12.25
N TYR A 331 -16.01 -5.13 -12.13
CA TYR A 331 -15.90 -3.68 -12.17
C TYR A 331 -15.93 -3.22 -13.62
N LEU A 332 -16.86 -2.33 -13.92
CA LEU A 332 -16.96 -1.69 -15.23
C LEU A 332 -16.38 -0.26 -15.16
N PHE A 333 -15.68 0.10 -16.21
CA PHE A 333 -15.06 1.42 -16.35
C PHE A 333 -15.39 2.00 -17.72
N ASN A 334 -15.76 3.25 -17.72
CA ASN A 334 -15.74 4.10 -18.91
C ASN A 334 -14.99 5.40 -18.61
N ASN A 335 -14.94 6.33 -19.57
CA ASN A 335 -14.21 7.60 -19.41
C ASN A 335 -14.77 8.50 -18.29
N GLU A 336 -15.99 8.25 -17.81
CA GLU A 336 -16.68 9.13 -16.88
C GLU A 336 -16.80 8.54 -15.46
N ARG A 337 -16.93 7.20 -15.36
CA ARG A 337 -17.22 6.54 -14.06
C ARG A 337 -16.74 5.09 -14.01
N SER A 338 -16.66 4.61 -12.78
CA SER A 338 -16.49 3.18 -12.45
C SER A 338 -17.64 2.70 -11.57
N TRP A 339 -18.09 1.47 -11.75
CA TRP A 339 -19.11 0.85 -10.90
C TRP A 339 -18.98 -0.67 -10.90
N MET A 340 -19.57 -1.30 -9.87
CA MET A 340 -19.72 -2.75 -9.81
C MET A 340 -20.97 -3.17 -10.56
N GLU A 341 -20.85 -4.10 -11.48
CA GLU A 341 -21.98 -4.76 -12.14
C GLU A 341 -22.09 -6.20 -11.66
N GLU A 342 -23.27 -6.58 -11.19
CA GLU A 342 -23.60 -7.95 -10.81
C GLU A 342 -24.08 -8.75 -12.01
N ASN A 343 -23.70 -10.04 -12.09
CA ASN A 343 -24.21 -10.93 -13.13
C ASN A 343 -25.74 -11.08 -13.01
N ARG A 344 -26.46 -10.73 -14.04
CA ARG A 344 -27.94 -10.73 -14.06
C ARG A 344 -28.57 -12.12 -13.99
N LEU A 345 -27.84 -13.14 -14.38
CA LEU A 345 -28.28 -14.53 -14.34
C LEU A 345 -27.98 -15.22 -13.01
N LYS A 346 -27.30 -14.56 -12.11
CA LYS A 346 -26.95 -15.08 -10.78
C LYS A 346 -28.21 -15.30 -9.94
N VAL A 347 -28.40 -16.52 -9.45
CA VAL A 347 -29.57 -16.91 -8.65
C VAL A 347 -29.25 -17.03 -7.16
N ASP A 348 -28.02 -17.37 -6.81
CA ASP A 348 -27.57 -17.55 -5.44
C ASP A 348 -26.55 -16.46 -5.03
N PRO A 349 -26.49 -16.09 -3.74
CA PRO A 349 -25.42 -15.21 -3.28
C PRO A 349 -24.06 -15.87 -3.52
N MET A 350 -23.10 -15.05 -3.94
CA MET A 350 -21.70 -15.46 -4.16
C MET A 350 -21.16 -16.14 -2.88
N PRO A 351 -20.48 -17.29 -3.00
CA PRO A 351 -19.77 -17.86 -1.86
C PRO A 351 -18.78 -16.81 -1.32
N VAL A 352 -18.91 -16.48 -0.03
CA VAL A 352 -17.93 -15.61 0.63
C VAL A 352 -16.73 -16.49 0.93
N ILE A 353 -15.66 -16.31 0.16
CA ILE A 353 -14.34 -16.84 0.50
C ILE A 353 -13.77 -15.87 1.56
N ILE A 354 -13.86 -16.28 2.83
CA ILE A 354 -13.25 -15.57 3.96
C ILE A 354 -11.86 -16.14 4.20
#